data_6971941bd3dffc150c282ad6d2c85614
#
_entry.id   6971941bd3dffc150c282ad6d2c85614
#
_cell.length_a   1.000
_cell.length_b   1.000
_cell.length_c   1.000
_cell.angle_alpha   90.00
_cell.angle_beta   90.00
_cell.angle_gamma   90.00
#
_symmetry.space_group_name_H-M   'P 1'
#
loop_
_entity.id
_entity.type
_entity.pdbx_description
1 polymer ?
#
loop_
_entity_poly.entity_id
_entity_poly.type
_entity_poly.pdbx_seq_one_letter_code
_entity_poly.pdbx_strand_id
1 'polypeptide(L)'
;MSIAAAPIPAVATAGRPATALPLGHLLNLSAYWLGMTAIWAGLDATILPTRLEEISGPEALGQALAIVTLAGVLMPVLVQPTMGVISDYTTSRWGRRKPYIVIGTVLDVVFLWAMATSQTFIAIAAFYVLLQLSSNFAQGPFQGYMPDLVPAEQVGRASGLMGLMIVLGQVGGTFIGSLGLILYPEGTPAAERMFWPTVGLGLLELVTMLGLVLFIRDGPSGLSRAGRSWLAIARSAWGRDVLQQRSFVWLVASRLFFLAGTGAIIRFALPYLERAMGMGQQQAGGFINIALIAVVVPTALTVLPSARLSDRVGRKPVIYGACALGAGGLAVAALSPTIDIALVALAIVGVGAGAFLAVDWALMTDIIPKATTGRFMGISNVGTAMAGPVAALLGGLTMDVVARTDLAASPRAAYLVGVLFFVIAAILLRPVDPTRRDGDVGAASG
;
A
#
# COMPACT_ATOMS: atom_id res chain seq x y z
N MET A 1 10.98 39.20 10.45
CA MET A 1 12.02 38.86 9.47
C MET A 1 11.57 37.63 8.71
N SER A 2 11.07 37.82 7.50
CA SER A 2 10.63 36.73 6.60
C SER A 2 11.88 36.10 6.03
N ILE A 3 12.18 34.85 6.43
CA ILE A 3 13.22 34.05 5.78
C ILE A 3 12.57 33.53 4.49
N ALA A 4 12.77 34.27 3.40
CA ALA A 4 12.46 33.76 2.06
C ALA A 4 13.28 32.47 1.85
N ALA A 5 12.60 31.34 1.74
CA ALA A 5 13.24 30.09 1.38
C ALA A 5 13.86 30.26 -0.02
N ALA A 6 15.18 30.14 -0.10
CA ALA A 6 15.87 30.17 -1.39
C ALA A 6 15.22 29.13 -2.34
N PRO A 7 14.99 29.47 -3.61
CA PRO A 7 14.40 28.53 -4.56
C PRO A 7 15.28 27.27 -4.61
N ILE A 8 14.63 26.12 -4.42
CA ILE A 8 15.28 24.81 -4.57
C ILE A 8 15.78 24.79 -6.01
N PRO A 9 17.10 24.67 -6.27
CA PRO A 9 17.59 24.55 -7.63
C PRO A 9 16.87 23.35 -8.23
N ALA A 10 16.28 23.53 -9.41
CA ALA A 10 15.68 22.45 -10.17
C ALA A 10 16.69 21.31 -10.16
N VAL A 11 16.30 20.16 -9.59
CA VAL A 11 17.14 18.96 -9.62
C VAL A 11 17.45 18.75 -11.08
N ALA A 12 18.69 19.04 -11.48
CA ALA A 12 19.16 18.70 -12.81
C ALA A 12 18.95 17.19 -12.91
N THR A 13 17.89 16.78 -13.58
CA THR A 13 17.65 15.40 -13.92
C THR A 13 18.86 15.00 -14.74
N ALA A 14 19.81 14.29 -14.12
CA ALA A 14 20.79 13.54 -14.87
C ALA A 14 19.96 12.76 -15.90
N GLY A 15 20.14 13.07 -17.19
CA GLY A 15 19.24 12.59 -18.23
C GLY A 15 19.05 11.09 -18.07
N ARG A 16 17.82 10.61 -18.22
CA ARG A 16 17.53 9.16 -18.16
C ARG A 16 18.52 8.43 -19.08
N PRO A 17 18.97 7.22 -18.71
CA PRO A 17 19.88 6.45 -19.55
C PRO A 17 19.34 6.33 -20.98
N ALA A 18 20.18 6.58 -21.97
CA ALA A 18 19.81 6.46 -23.38
C ALA A 18 19.81 5.00 -23.87
N THR A 19 20.46 4.08 -23.14
CA THR A 19 20.57 2.67 -23.52
C THR A 19 19.46 1.85 -22.94
N ALA A 20 18.77 1.08 -23.78
CA ALA A 20 17.70 0.17 -23.37
C ALA A 20 18.23 -0.89 -22.38
N LEU A 21 17.48 -1.12 -21.31
CA LEU A 21 17.78 -2.18 -20.34
C LEU A 21 17.28 -3.53 -20.86
N PRO A 22 18.06 -4.61 -20.69
CA PRO A 22 17.58 -5.97 -21.00
C PRO A 22 16.44 -6.37 -20.05
N LEU A 23 15.58 -7.29 -20.52
CA LEU A 23 14.40 -7.74 -19.77
C LEU A 23 14.76 -8.26 -18.36
N GLY A 24 15.88 -9.00 -18.24
CA GLY A 24 16.36 -9.49 -16.94
C GLY A 24 16.66 -8.40 -15.91
N HIS A 25 17.18 -7.24 -16.36
CA HIS A 25 17.38 -6.08 -15.49
C HIS A 25 16.06 -5.46 -15.04
N LEU A 26 15.08 -5.34 -15.96
CA LEU A 26 13.75 -4.82 -15.63
C LEU A 26 13.02 -5.76 -14.66
N LEU A 27 13.14 -7.07 -14.84
CA LEU A 27 12.59 -8.08 -13.93
C LEU A 27 13.23 -7.97 -12.53
N ASN A 28 14.56 -7.93 -12.43
CA ASN A 28 15.25 -7.79 -11.15
C ASN A 28 14.93 -6.46 -10.45
N LEU A 29 14.81 -5.37 -11.21
CA LEU A 29 14.40 -4.07 -10.68
C LEU A 29 12.98 -4.12 -10.11
N SER A 30 12.08 -4.88 -10.74
CA SER A 30 10.68 -4.99 -10.32
C SER A 30 10.49 -6.05 -9.23
N ALA A 31 11.34 -7.07 -9.16
CA ALA A 31 11.17 -8.24 -8.28
C ALA A 31 11.15 -7.87 -6.78
N TYR A 32 11.82 -6.82 -6.36
CA TYR A 32 11.80 -6.39 -4.95
C TYR A 32 10.40 -5.96 -4.50
N TRP A 33 9.55 -5.43 -5.42
CA TRP A 33 8.14 -5.18 -5.11
C TRP A 33 7.38 -6.44 -4.70
N LEU A 34 7.74 -7.60 -5.27
CA LEU A 34 7.12 -8.88 -4.90
C LEU A 34 7.39 -9.20 -3.43
N GLY A 35 8.66 -9.13 -2.99
CA GLY A 35 9.02 -9.40 -1.59
C GLY A 35 8.34 -8.44 -0.62
N MET A 36 8.43 -7.14 -0.89
CA MET A 36 7.82 -6.11 -0.05
C MET A 36 6.30 -6.26 0.07
N THR A 37 5.59 -6.44 -1.05
CA THR A 37 4.13 -6.61 -1.02
C THR A 37 3.70 -7.93 -0.39
N ALA A 38 4.49 -8.99 -0.52
CA ALA A 38 4.20 -10.27 0.10
C ALA A 38 4.15 -10.19 1.62
N ILE A 39 5.10 -9.46 2.25
CA ILE A 39 5.09 -9.25 3.70
C ILE A 39 3.76 -8.65 4.16
N TRP A 40 3.36 -7.51 3.58
CA TRP A 40 2.15 -6.82 4.00
C TRP A 40 0.89 -7.61 3.71
N ALA A 41 0.83 -8.32 2.56
CA ALA A 41 -0.31 -9.16 2.23
C ALA A 41 -0.47 -10.35 3.19
N GLY A 42 0.61 -11.06 3.50
CA GLY A 42 0.56 -12.19 4.45
C GLY A 42 0.30 -11.74 5.89
N LEU A 43 0.92 -10.64 6.33
CA LEU A 43 0.69 -10.08 7.65
C LEU A 43 -0.77 -9.63 7.82
N ASP A 44 -1.26 -8.80 6.92
CA ASP A 44 -2.59 -8.18 7.06
C ASP A 44 -3.73 -9.18 6.88
N ALA A 45 -3.59 -10.17 5.98
CA ALA A 45 -4.65 -11.10 5.66
C ALA A 45 -4.79 -12.25 6.68
N THR A 46 -3.67 -12.74 7.22
CA THR A 46 -3.68 -13.98 8.00
C THR A 46 -2.88 -13.89 9.31
N ILE A 47 -1.62 -13.47 9.28
CA ILE A 47 -0.71 -13.59 10.42
C ILE A 47 -1.14 -12.70 11.58
N LEU A 48 -1.37 -11.40 11.34
CA LEU A 48 -1.78 -10.46 12.39
C LEU A 48 -3.16 -10.80 12.97
N PRO A 49 -4.22 -11.05 12.16
CA PRO A 49 -5.49 -11.43 12.70
C PRO A 49 -5.40 -12.67 13.59
N THR A 50 -4.74 -13.74 13.12
CA THR A 50 -4.59 -15.00 13.87
C THR A 50 -3.82 -14.81 15.18
N ARG A 51 -2.70 -14.06 15.16
CA ARG A 51 -1.87 -13.83 16.35
C ARG A 51 -2.54 -12.91 17.36
N LEU A 52 -3.21 -11.87 16.89
CA LEU A 52 -3.87 -10.91 17.75
C LEU A 52 -5.17 -11.48 18.35
N GLU A 53 -5.91 -12.32 17.61
CA GLU A 53 -7.09 -12.99 18.13
C GLU A 53 -6.77 -13.94 19.28
N GLU A 54 -5.67 -14.71 19.16
CA GLU A 54 -5.24 -15.62 20.25
C GLU A 54 -4.86 -14.85 21.52
N ILE A 55 -4.24 -13.67 21.39
CA ILE A 55 -3.75 -12.88 22.54
C ILE A 55 -4.86 -12.02 23.17
N SER A 56 -5.70 -11.41 22.34
CA SER A 56 -6.68 -10.40 22.80
C SER A 56 -8.10 -10.95 22.90
N GLY A 57 -8.33 -12.15 22.39
CA GLY A 57 -9.64 -12.74 22.26
C GLY A 57 -10.44 -12.25 21.06
N PRO A 58 -11.47 -13.01 20.63
CA PRO A 58 -12.25 -12.72 19.43
C PRO A 58 -13.07 -11.43 19.54
N GLU A 59 -13.43 -10.99 20.74
CA GLU A 59 -14.24 -9.79 20.98
C GLU A 59 -13.42 -8.48 20.91
N ALA A 60 -12.09 -8.56 21.03
CA ALA A 60 -11.17 -7.44 21.01
C ALA A 60 -10.22 -7.42 19.81
N LEU A 61 -10.41 -8.32 18.83
CA LEU A 61 -9.55 -8.44 17.66
C LEU A 61 -9.50 -7.13 16.85
N GLY A 62 -10.63 -6.49 16.64
CA GLY A 62 -10.72 -5.25 15.87
C GLY A 62 -9.94 -4.10 16.54
N GLN A 63 -10.08 -3.96 17.87
CA GLN A 63 -9.30 -2.99 18.65
C GLN A 63 -7.80 -3.30 18.60
N ALA A 64 -7.41 -4.56 18.71
CA ALA A 64 -6.03 -4.98 18.64
C ALA A 64 -5.40 -4.65 17.28
N LEU A 65 -6.10 -4.98 16.18
CA LEU A 65 -5.68 -4.61 14.81
C LEU A 65 -5.57 -3.09 14.64
N ALA A 66 -6.54 -2.34 15.17
CA ALA A 66 -6.53 -0.88 15.09
C ALA A 66 -5.31 -0.28 15.81
N ILE A 67 -5.02 -0.71 17.05
CA ILE A 67 -3.89 -0.20 17.83
C ILE A 67 -2.57 -0.49 17.14
N VAL A 68 -2.34 -1.73 16.69
CA VAL A 68 -1.09 -2.14 16.04
C VAL A 68 -0.87 -1.35 14.75
N THR A 69 -1.90 -1.23 13.90
CA THR A 69 -1.77 -0.55 12.61
C THR A 69 -1.67 0.97 12.73
N LEU A 70 -2.40 1.59 13.67
CA LEU A 70 -2.28 3.02 13.96
C LEU A 70 -0.91 3.38 14.54
N ALA A 71 -0.35 2.53 15.41
CA ALA A 71 0.98 2.75 15.95
C ALA A 71 2.05 2.84 14.84
N GLY A 72 1.91 2.05 13.77
CA GLY A 72 2.84 2.04 12.63
C GLY A 72 2.61 3.13 11.59
N VAL A 73 1.44 3.80 11.57
CA VAL A 73 1.03 4.67 10.45
C VAL A 73 1.93 5.88 10.18
N LEU A 74 2.60 6.40 11.20
CA LEU A 74 3.50 7.53 11.06
C LEU A 74 4.77 7.18 10.28
N MET A 75 5.16 5.90 10.25
CA MET A 75 6.40 5.45 9.59
C MET A 75 6.36 5.63 8.07
N PRO A 76 5.38 5.09 7.31
CA PRO A 76 5.31 5.33 5.88
C PRO A 76 5.13 6.81 5.53
N VAL A 77 4.39 7.54 6.35
CA VAL A 77 4.16 8.97 6.13
C VAL A 77 5.46 9.78 6.28
N LEU A 78 6.24 9.55 7.34
CA LEU A 78 7.41 10.35 7.67
C LEU A 78 8.72 9.80 7.07
N VAL A 79 8.92 8.50 7.16
CA VAL A 79 10.21 7.84 6.84
C VAL A 79 10.40 7.73 5.34
N GLN A 80 9.39 7.25 4.60
CA GLN A 80 9.53 6.96 3.18
C GLN A 80 9.96 8.17 2.33
N PRO A 81 9.28 9.34 2.37
CA PRO A 81 9.71 10.50 1.59
C PRO A 81 11.04 11.07 2.11
N THR A 82 11.26 11.04 3.42
CA THR A 82 12.49 11.52 4.04
C THR A 82 13.71 10.71 3.58
N MET A 83 13.61 9.38 3.61
CA MET A 83 14.70 8.49 3.19
C MET A 83 14.93 8.51 1.69
N GLY A 84 13.88 8.71 0.89
CA GLY A 84 13.98 8.95 -0.54
C GLY A 84 14.90 10.14 -0.83
N VAL A 85 14.60 11.30 -0.21
CA VAL A 85 15.40 12.52 -0.38
C VAL A 85 16.82 12.38 0.20
N ILE A 86 16.98 11.77 1.39
CA ILE A 86 18.31 11.55 1.99
C ILE A 86 19.19 10.71 1.06
N SER A 87 18.63 9.65 0.48
CA SER A 87 19.37 8.76 -0.43
C SER A 87 19.89 9.49 -1.67
N ASP A 88 19.19 10.51 -2.15
CA ASP A 88 19.61 11.30 -3.31
C ASP A 88 20.92 12.07 -3.09
N TYR A 89 21.27 12.39 -1.83
CA TYR A 89 22.52 13.07 -1.44
C TYR A 89 23.60 12.13 -0.91
N THR A 90 23.37 10.82 -0.97
CA THR A 90 24.32 9.84 -0.40
C THR A 90 25.42 9.50 -1.39
N THR A 91 26.68 9.61 -0.91
CA THR A 91 27.89 9.19 -1.62
C THR A 91 28.41 7.90 -0.99
N SER A 92 28.15 6.76 -1.60
CA SER A 92 28.60 5.46 -1.14
C SER A 92 29.24 4.67 -2.29
N ARG A 93 30.28 3.88 -1.98
CA ARG A 93 30.88 2.96 -2.95
C ARG A 93 29.94 1.86 -3.45
N TRP A 94 28.86 1.60 -2.72
CA TRP A 94 27.84 0.63 -3.10
C TRP A 94 26.72 1.26 -3.98
N GLY A 95 26.79 2.57 -4.20
CA GLY A 95 25.73 3.36 -4.81
C GLY A 95 24.97 4.20 -3.78
N ARG A 96 24.11 5.10 -4.26
CA ARG A 96 23.40 6.03 -3.36
C ARG A 96 22.21 5.41 -2.64
N ARG A 97 21.54 4.39 -3.21
CA ARG A 97 20.29 3.80 -2.71
C ARG A 97 20.46 2.43 -2.06
N LYS A 98 21.36 1.59 -2.58
CA LYS A 98 21.60 0.22 -2.09
C LYS A 98 21.82 0.11 -0.58
N PRO A 99 22.64 0.96 0.10
CA PRO A 99 22.85 0.83 1.53
C PRO A 99 21.57 0.86 2.33
N TYR A 100 20.63 1.72 1.95
CA TYR A 100 19.33 1.87 2.64
C TYR A 100 18.44 0.66 2.41
N ILE A 101 18.41 0.13 1.18
CA ILE A 101 17.62 -1.05 0.83
C ILE A 101 18.13 -2.26 1.59
N VAL A 102 19.44 -2.48 1.61
CA VAL A 102 20.05 -3.62 2.34
C VAL A 102 19.79 -3.52 3.85
N ILE A 103 20.04 -2.35 4.45
CA ILE A 103 19.83 -2.15 5.90
C ILE A 103 18.35 -2.35 6.23
N GLY A 104 17.43 -1.74 5.48
CA GLY A 104 16.00 -1.87 5.74
C GLY A 104 15.53 -3.32 5.64
N THR A 105 15.84 -4.02 4.53
CA THR A 105 15.44 -5.43 4.35
C THR A 105 16.03 -6.36 5.42
N VAL A 106 17.30 -6.18 5.80
CA VAL A 106 17.89 -7.01 6.87
C VAL A 106 17.17 -6.77 8.20
N LEU A 107 16.84 -5.52 8.50
CA LEU A 107 16.06 -5.18 9.69
C LEU A 107 14.62 -5.73 9.60
N ASP A 108 13.98 -5.73 8.41
CA ASP A 108 12.67 -6.34 8.21
C ASP A 108 12.69 -7.84 8.56
N VAL A 109 13.71 -8.58 8.10
CA VAL A 109 13.88 -10.00 8.45
C VAL A 109 14.03 -10.19 9.96
N VAL A 110 14.84 -9.35 10.61
CA VAL A 110 15.06 -9.39 12.06
C VAL A 110 13.76 -9.11 12.81
N PHE A 111 13.00 -8.09 12.41
CA PHE A 111 11.76 -7.71 13.09
C PHE A 111 10.62 -8.69 12.81
N LEU A 112 10.56 -9.28 11.62
CA LEU A 112 9.64 -10.38 11.33
C LEU A 112 9.91 -11.61 12.20
N TRP A 113 11.19 -12.00 12.32
CA TRP A 113 11.58 -13.09 13.20
C TRP A 113 11.25 -12.79 14.66
N ALA A 114 11.58 -11.59 15.15
CA ALA A 114 11.26 -11.17 16.51
C ALA A 114 9.73 -11.12 16.75
N MET A 115 8.95 -10.68 15.78
CA MET A 115 7.48 -10.70 15.86
C MET A 115 6.94 -12.13 15.88
N ALA A 116 7.50 -13.05 15.05
CA ALA A 116 7.11 -14.46 15.03
C ALA A 116 7.32 -15.17 16.37
N THR A 117 8.39 -14.80 17.09
CA THR A 117 8.74 -15.37 18.41
C THR A 117 8.03 -14.66 19.59
N SER A 118 7.40 -13.51 19.37
CA SER A 118 6.76 -12.72 20.41
C SER A 118 5.50 -13.41 20.94
N GLN A 119 5.28 -13.34 22.27
CA GLN A 119 4.14 -13.94 22.94
C GLN A 119 3.19 -12.89 23.56
N THR A 120 3.51 -11.61 23.45
CA THR A 120 2.72 -10.53 24.05
C THR A 120 2.26 -9.52 23.02
N PHE A 121 1.09 -8.92 23.27
CA PHE A 121 0.54 -7.86 22.43
C PHE A 121 1.53 -6.70 22.22
N ILE A 122 2.16 -6.25 23.33
CA ILE A 122 3.11 -5.11 23.29
C ILE A 122 4.32 -5.43 22.40
N ALA A 123 4.87 -6.65 22.49
CA ALA A 123 6.00 -7.05 21.67
C ALA A 123 5.63 -7.12 20.19
N ILE A 124 4.48 -7.69 19.84
CA ILE A 124 3.98 -7.73 18.45
C ILE A 124 3.79 -6.30 17.92
N ALA A 125 3.14 -5.42 18.69
CA ALA A 125 2.92 -4.03 18.30
C ALA A 125 4.25 -3.27 18.11
N ALA A 126 5.21 -3.44 19.03
CA ALA A 126 6.52 -2.80 18.93
C ALA A 126 7.30 -3.27 17.70
N PHE A 127 7.36 -4.59 17.44
CA PHE A 127 8.04 -5.11 16.26
C PHE A 127 7.31 -4.78 14.96
N TYR A 128 6.00 -4.65 14.96
CA TYR A 128 5.25 -4.13 13.81
C TYR A 128 5.63 -2.68 13.50
N VAL A 129 5.75 -1.81 14.50
CA VAL A 129 6.20 -0.41 14.31
C VAL A 129 7.65 -0.36 13.78
N LEU A 130 8.53 -1.19 14.32
CA LEU A 130 9.92 -1.29 13.86
C LEU A 130 9.99 -1.85 12.41
N LEU A 131 9.14 -2.82 12.07
CA LEU A 131 9.00 -3.32 10.70
C LEU A 131 8.49 -2.23 9.75
N GLN A 132 7.50 -1.43 10.16
CA GLN A 132 7.06 -0.28 9.38
C GLN A 132 8.19 0.74 9.17
N LEU A 133 9.00 1.00 10.20
CA LEU A 133 10.15 1.88 10.10
C LEU A 133 11.16 1.36 9.07
N SER A 134 11.61 0.11 9.20
CA SER A 134 12.67 -0.48 8.37
C SER A 134 12.22 -0.69 6.92
N SER A 135 10.99 -1.16 6.72
CA SER A 135 10.43 -1.35 5.38
C SER A 135 10.32 -0.01 4.62
N ASN A 136 9.82 1.05 5.28
CA ASN A 136 9.74 2.37 4.64
C ASN A 136 11.12 3.05 4.49
N PHE A 137 12.08 2.71 5.34
CA PHE A 137 13.47 3.12 5.20
C PHE A 137 14.10 2.57 3.91
N ALA A 138 13.77 1.33 3.52
CA ALA A 138 14.19 0.72 2.26
C ALA A 138 13.36 1.22 1.06
N GLN A 139 12.04 1.32 1.22
CA GLN A 139 11.09 1.60 0.14
C GLN A 139 11.26 3.00 -0.44
N GLY A 140 11.52 4.02 0.39
CA GLY A 140 11.74 5.38 -0.07
C GLY A 140 12.85 5.50 -1.13
N PRO A 141 14.09 5.07 -0.83
CA PRO A 141 15.17 4.99 -1.81
C PRO A 141 14.86 4.08 -2.99
N PHE A 142 14.23 2.91 -2.77
CA PHE A 142 13.94 1.96 -3.84
C PHE A 142 13.02 2.53 -4.93
N GLN A 143 11.99 3.28 -4.55
CA GLN A 143 11.06 3.90 -5.52
C GLN A 143 11.76 4.84 -6.50
N GLY A 144 12.88 5.42 -6.12
CA GLY A 144 13.64 6.29 -6.99
C GLY A 144 14.42 5.55 -8.11
N TYR A 145 14.57 4.24 -8.07
CA TYR A 145 15.23 3.51 -9.15
C TYR A 145 14.47 3.58 -10.47
N MET A 146 13.14 3.62 -10.43
CA MET A 146 12.34 3.71 -11.65
C MET A 146 12.66 4.97 -12.48
N PRO A 147 12.60 6.20 -11.93
CA PRO A 147 12.97 7.39 -12.67
C PRO A 147 14.46 7.51 -12.98
N ASP A 148 15.36 6.89 -12.16
CA ASP A 148 16.80 7.02 -12.31
C ASP A 148 17.40 6.09 -13.35
N LEU A 149 16.92 4.85 -13.43
CA LEU A 149 17.57 3.77 -14.17
C LEU A 149 16.81 3.37 -15.43
N VAL A 150 15.49 3.65 -15.51
CA VAL A 150 14.68 3.20 -16.63
C VAL A 150 14.61 4.28 -17.72
N PRO A 151 15.03 3.98 -18.98
CA PRO A 151 14.87 4.87 -20.13
C PRO A 151 13.40 5.26 -20.35
N ALA A 152 13.16 6.45 -20.91
CA ALA A 152 11.80 6.98 -21.11
C ALA A 152 10.92 6.02 -21.94
N GLU A 153 11.51 5.39 -22.97
CA GLU A 153 10.83 4.47 -23.89
C GLU A 153 10.42 3.15 -23.22
N GLN A 154 11.08 2.78 -22.09
CA GLN A 154 10.83 1.53 -21.38
C GLN A 154 10.00 1.70 -20.10
N VAL A 155 9.63 2.93 -19.72
CA VAL A 155 8.87 3.19 -18.47
C VAL A 155 7.55 2.41 -18.45
N GLY A 156 6.82 2.36 -19.56
CA GLY A 156 5.56 1.59 -19.64
C GLY A 156 5.78 0.10 -19.38
N ARG A 157 6.84 -0.50 -19.97
CA ARG A 157 7.18 -1.91 -19.77
C ARG A 157 7.63 -2.18 -18.34
N ALA A 158 8.47 -1.32 -17.77
CA ALA A 158 8.93 -1.44 -16.39
C ALA A 158 7.77 -1.31 -15.38
N SER A 159 6.86 -0.34 -15.59
CA SER A 159 5.66 -0.17 -14.76
C SER A 159 4.72 -1.39 -14.85
N GLY A 160 4.57 -1.99 -16.03
CA GLY A 160 3.80 -3.22 -16.20
C GLY A 160 4.40 -4.41 -15.42
N LEU A 161 5.73 -4.59 -15.48
CA LEU A 161 6.43 -5.61 -14.71
C LEU A 161 6.34 -5.35 -13.20
N MET A 162 6.47 -4.10 -12.77
CA MET A 162 6.29 -3.70 -11.37
C MET A 162 4.87 -4.04 -10.90
N GLY A 163 3.84 -3.70 -11.67
CA GLY A 163 2.46 -4.05 -11.35
C GLY A 163 2.24 -5.57 -11.24
N LEU A 164 2.84 -6.35 -12.15
CA LEU A 164 2.81 -7.82 -12.08
C LEU A 164 3.47 -8.34 -10.80
N MET A 165 4.64 -7.81 -10.41
CA MET A 165 5.34 -8.22 -9.19
C MET A 165 4.55 -7.85 -7.92
N ILE A 166 3.86 -6.71 -7.90
CA ILE A 166 2.95 -6.32 -6.82
C ILE A 166 1.80 -7.32 -6.69
N VAL A 167 1.15 -7.69 -7.79
CA VAL A 167 0.06 -8.67 -7.79
C VAL A 167 0.55 -10.05 -7.34
N LEU A 168 1.68 -10.51 -7.88
CA LEU A 168 2.29 -11.78 -7.48
C LEU A 168 2.69 -11.78 -6.01
N GLY A 169 3.18 -10.63 -5.50
CA GLY A 169 3.49 -10.45 -4.09
C GLY A 169 2.25 -10.52 -3.21
N GLN A 170 1.15 -9.86 -3.60
CA GLN A 170 -0.12 -9.96 -2.87
C GLN A 170 -0.64 -11.39 -2.78
N VAL A 171 -0.74 -12.08 -3.91
CA VAL A 171 -1.25 -13.46 -3.96
C VAL A 171 -0.29 -14.40 -3.24
N GLY A 172 1.02 -14.32 -3.54
CA GLY A 172 2.04 -15.18 -2.94
C GLY A 172 2.18 -14.95 -1.43
N GLY A 173 2.14 -13.69 -0.98
CA GLY A 173 2.24 -13.35 0.43
C GLY A 173 1.03 -13.83 1.24
N THR A 174 -0.20 -13.65 0.72
CA THR A 174 -1.41 -14.19 1.35
C THR A 174 -1.36 -15.72 1.38
N PHE A 175 -0.90 -16.35 0.30
CA PHE A 175 -0.73 -17.81 0.26
C PHE A 175 0.29 -18.28 1.31
N ILE A 176 1.48 -17.68 1.39
CA ILE A 176 2.49 -18.03 2.41
C ILE A 176 1.91 -17.84 3.81
N GLY A 177 1.23 -16.72 4.08
CA GLY A 177 0.59 -16.46 5.36
C GLY A 177 -0.49 -17.52 5.71
N SER A 178 -1.26 -17.98 4.72
CA SER A 178 -2.31 -18.99 4.92
C SER A 178 -1.78 -20.40 5.16
N LEU A 179 -0.50 -20.70 4.82
CA LEU A 179 0.08 -22.02 5.08
C LEU A 179 0.02 -22.41 6.56
N GLY A 180 0.13 -21.45 7.47
CA GLY A 180 -0.03 -21.71 8.90
C GLY A 180 -1.43 -22.20 9.28
N LEU A 181 -2.47 -21.77 8.54
CA LEU A 181 -3.85 -22.22 8.74
C LEU A 181 -4.13 -23.58 8.08
N ILE A 182 -3.48 -23.83 6.91
CA ILE A 182 -3.74 -25.02 6.09
C ILE A 182 -2.98 -26.24 6.60
N LEU A 183 -1.70 -26.07 6.99
CA LEU A 183 -0.80 -27.20 7.30
C LEU A 183 -0.84 -27.67 8.73
N TYR A 184 -1.28 -26.81 9.67
CA TYR A 184 -1.33 -27.15 11.09
C TYR A 184 -2.72 -27.57 11.52
N PRO A 185 -2.84 -28.54 12.44
CA PRO A 185 -4.13 -28.95 13.01
C PRO A 185 -4.84 -27.80 13.72
N GLU A 186 -6.17 -27.84 13.74
CA GLU A 186 -6.98 -26.94 14.55
C GLU A 186 -6.60 -27.04 16.05
N GLY A 187 -6.53 -25.91 16.72
CA GLY A 187 -6.09 -25.84 18.12
C GLY A 187 -4.58 -25.71 18.32
N THR A 188 -3.76 -25.81 17.27
CA THR A 188 -2.31 -25.47 17.38
C THR A 188 -2.17 -23.98 17.74
N PRO A 189 -1.31 -23.63 18.72
CA PRO A 189 -1.09 -22.23 19.10
C PRO A 189 -0.70 -21.37 17.89
N ALA A 190 -1.28 -20.16 17.80
CA ALA A 190 -1.04 -19.26 16.67
C ALA A 190 0.45 -18.87 16.56
N ALA A 191 1.17 -18.82 17.67
CA ALA A 191 2.60 -18.56 17.67
C ALA A 191 3.39 -19.63 16.92
N GLU A 192 3.01 -20.89 17.06
CA GLU A 192 3.67 -22.03 16.39
C GLU A 192 3.31 -22.08 14.91
N ARG A 193 2.02 -22.04 14.58
CA ARG A 193 1.54 -22.18 13.19
C ARG A 193 1.92 -20.99 12.30
N MET A 194 2.06 -19.78 12.86
CA MET A 194 2.40 -18.57 12.09
C MET A 194 3.92 -18.30 12.05
N PHE A 195 4.74 -19.08 12.76
CA PHE A 195 6.19 -18.88 12.79
C PHE A 195 6.82 -18.99 11.40
N TRP A 196 6.70 -20.17 10.77
CA TRP A 196 7.32 -20.41 9.46
C TRP A 196 6.75 -19.55 8.33
N PRO A 197 5.42 -19.30 8.23
CA PRO A 197 4.89 -18.31 7.31
C PRO A 197 5.52 -16.92 7.47
N THR A 198 5.65 -16.42 8.70
CA THR A 198 6.26 -15.11 8.95
C THR A 198 7.74 -15.05 8.55
N VAL A 199 8.52 -16.08 8.90
CA VAL A 199 9.92 -16.20 8.49
C VAL A 199 10.03 -16.33 6.97
N GLY A 200 9.16 -17.11 6.33
CA GLY A 200 9.13 -17.32 4.89
C GLY A 200 8.91 -16.02 4.10
N LEU A 201 8.06 -15.13 4.59
CA LEU A 201 7.87 -13.80 4.01
C LEU A 201 9.15 -12.97 4.06
N GLY A 202 9.85 -12.95 5.20
CA GLY A 202 11.13 -12.26 5.34
C GLY A 202 12.21 -12.84 4.41
N LEU A 203 12.29 -14.17 4.28
CA LEU A 203 13.21 -14.82 3.35
C LEU A 203 12.90 -14.48 1.88
N LEU A 204 11.63 -14.41 1.51
CA LEU A 204 11.23 -14.00 0.16
C LEU A 204 11.69 -12.57 -0.16
N GLU A 205 11.51 -11.65 0.78
CA GLU A 205 11.99 -10.27 0.62
C GLU A 205 13.52 -10.22 0.53
N LEU A 206 14.22 -10.96 1.39
CA LEU A 206 15.69 -11.05 1.37
C LEU A 206 16.21 -11.57 0.02
N VAL A 207 15.59 -12.61 -0.54
CA VAL A 207 15.96 -13.18 -1.86
C VAL A 207 15.75 -12.15 -2.98
N THR A 208 14.63 -11.46 -2.98
CA THR A 208 14.35 -10.42 -4.00
C THR A 208 15.27 -9.20 -3.85
N MET A 209 15.62 -8.81 -2.62
CA MET A 209 16.61 -7.77 -2.35
C MET A 209 18.01 -8.20 -2.83
N LEU A 210 18.44 -9.44 -2.57
CA LEU A 210 19.72 -9.95 -3.06
C LEU A 210 19.78 -9.91 -4.59
N GLY A 211 18.70 -10.31 -5.28
CA GLY A 211 18.60 -10.17 -6.72
C GLY A 211 18.80 -8.71 -7.17
N LEU A 212 18.10 -7.77 -6.52
CA LEU A 212 18.25 -6.34 -6.83
C LEU A 212 19.70 -5.87 -6.63
N VAL A 213 20.32 -6.17 -5.48
CA VAL A 213 21.66 -5.67 -5.12
C VAL A 213 22.75 -6.26 -6.01
N LEU A 214 22.64 -7.55 -6.39
CA LEU A 214 23.64 -8.24 -7.20
C LEU A 214 23.61 -7.83 -8.67
N PHE A 215 22.41 -7.64 -9.23
CA PHE A 215 22.26 -7.44 -10.67
C PHE A 215 22.04 -5.98 -11.09
N ILE A 216 21.54 -5.12 -10.19
CA ILE A 216 21.32 -3.71 -10.50
C ILE A 216 22.54 -2.89 -10.07
N ARG A 217 23.14 -2.13 -10.97
CA ARG A 217 24.21 -1.20 -10.65
C ARG A 217 23.63 0.14 -10.26
N ASP A 218 24.02 0.65 -9.12
CA ASP A 218 23.63 1.95 -8.58
C ASP A 218 24.87 2.84 -8.52
N GLY A 219 24.81 4.03 -9.11
CA GLY A 219 25.91 4.99 -9.10
C GLY A 219 25.89 5.86 -7.84
N PRO A 220 27.03 6.50 -7.50
CA PRO A 220 27.07 7.50 -6.44
C PRO A 220 26.22 8.73 -6.82
N SER A 221 25.78 9.48 -5.80
CA SER A 221 25.06 10.73 -6.05
C SER A 221 25.94 11.76 -6.75
N GLY A 222 25.42 12.40 -7.78
CA GLY A 222 25.99 13.60 -8.37
C GLY A 222 25.62 14.89 -7.63
N LEU A 223 24.74 14.82 -6.63
CA LEU A 223 24.28 15.97 -5.86
C LEU A 223 25.21 16.26 -4.68
N SER A 224 25.69 17.50 -4.59
CA SER A 224 26.43 17.98 -3.42
C SER A 224 25.46 18.50 -2.35
N ARG A 225 25.77 18.19 -1.10
CA ARG A 225 25.03 18.75 0.05
C ARG A 225 25.19 20.28 0.19
N ALA A 226 26.23 20.86 -0.42
CA ALA A 226 26.53 22.29 -0.36
C ALA A 226 26.44 22.88 1.07
N GLY A 227 26.96 22.16 2.07
CA GLY A 227 26.92 22.59 3.48
C GLY A 227 25.57 22.41 4.20
N ARG A 228 24.52 21.93 3.54
CA ARG A 228 23.23 21.69 4.18
C ARG A 228 23.30 20.54 5.19
N SER A 229 22.65 20.70 6.34
CA SER A 229 22.50 19.60 7.32
C SER A 229 21.53 18.54 6.81
N TRP A 230 21.65 17.30 7.31
CA TRP A 230 20.73 16.22 7.00
C TRP A 230 19.27 16.55 7.39
N LEU A 231 19.08 17.28 8.47
CA LEU A 231 17.76 17.76 8.89
C LEU A 231 17.15 18.76 7.90
N ALA A 232 17.97 19.66 7.34
CA ALA A 232 17.52 20.62 6.31
C ALA A 232 17.12 19.88 5.02
N ILE A 233 17.88 18.86 4.64
CA ILE A 233 17.57 17.98 3.50
C ILE A 233 16.26 17.22 3.75
N ALA A 234 16.10 16.59 4.92
CA ALA A 234 14.89 15.87 5.29
C ALA A 234 13.65 16.79 5.28
N ARG A 235 13.76 18.00 5.82
CA ARG A 235 12.67 18.99 5.81
C ARG A 235 12.28 19.44 4.40
N SER A 236 13.16 19.34 3.42
CA SER A 236 12.85 19.72 2.03
C SER A 236 11.86 18.73 1.35
N ALA A 237 11.69 17.53 1.91
CA ALA A 237 10.67 16.59 1.45
C ALA A 237 9.23 17.10 1.75
N TRP A 238 9.08 18.06 2.69
CA TRP A 238 7.80 18.52 3.22
C TRP A 238 7.55 19.98 2.83
N GLY A 239 6.34 20.28 2.31
CA GLY A 239 5.92 21.63 1.96
C GLY A 239 4.44 21.88 2.30
N ARG A 240 4.17 23.03 2.93
CA ARG A 240 2.81 23.44 3.32
C ARG A 240 1.97 23.94 2.16
N ASP A 241 2.58 24.36 1.06
CA ASP A 241 1.94 24.86 -0.16
C ASP A 241 1.01 23.83 -0.81
N VAL A 242 1.32 22.54 -0.65
CA VAL A 242 0.48 21.43 -1.15
C VAL A 242 -0.91 21.44 -0.51
N LEU A 243 -1.00 21.79 0.79
CA LEU A 243 -2.28 21.84 1.52
C LEU A 243 -3.17 23.01 1.09
N GLN A 244 -2.64 24.00 0.37
CA GLN A 244 -3.40 25.12 -0.16
C GLN A 244 -4.16 24.75 -1.45
N GLN A 245 -3.79 23.65 -2.08
CA GLN A 245 -4.45 23.13 -3.30
C GLN A 245 -5.72 22.34 -2.94
N ARG A 246 -6.86 23.02 -2.85
CA ARG A 246 -8.14 22.41 -2.41
C ARG A 246 -8.51 21.13 -3.16
N SER A 247 -8.46 21.13 -4.51
CA SER A 247 -8.79 19.96 -5.32
C SER A 247 -7.89 18.76 -5.01
N PHE A 248 -6.59 19.01 -4.78
CA PHE A 248 -5.65 17.97 -4.40
C PHE A 248 -5.99 17.37 -3.02
N VAL A 249 -6.24 18.20 -2.02
CA VAL A 249 -6.59 17.73 -0.65
C VAL A 249 -7.86 16.87 -0.67
N TRP A 250 -8.90 17.33 -1.38
CA TRP A 250 -10.14 16.56 -1.51
C TRP A 250 -9.96 15.25 -2.28
N LEU A 251 -9.11 15.23 -3.33
CA LEU A 251 -8.80 14.00 -4.06
C LEU A 251 -8.03 13.01 -3.18
N VAL A 252 -7.02 13.46 -2.43
CA VAL A 252 -6.28 12.60 -1.48
C VAL A 252 -7.19 12.04 -0.39
N ALA A 253 -8.12 12.85 0.12
CA ALA A 253 -9.12 12.39 1.09
C ALA A 253 -10.09 11.37 0.47
N SER A 254 -10.59 11.60 -0.75
CA SER A 254 -11.40 10.62 -1.49
C SER A 254 -10.66 9.30 -1.70
N ARG A 255 -9.39 9.38 -2.13
CA ARG A 255 -8.50 8.22 -2.31
C ARG A 255 -8.31 7.43 -1.01
N LEU A 256 -8.07 8.12 0.12
CA LEU A 256 -7.95 7.48 1.43
C LEU A 256 -9.16 6.60 1.73
N PHE A 257 -10.36 7.14 1.61
CA PHE A 257 -11.58 6.41 1.94
C PHE A 257 -11.88 5.29 0.92
N PHE A 258 -11.61 5.50 -0.37
CA PHE A 258 -11.75 4.43 -1.36
C PHE A 258 -10.82 3.24 -1.02
N LEU A 259 -9.55 3.52 -0.74
CA LEU A 259 -8.57 2.51 -0.36
C LEU A 259 -8.86 1.89 1.01
N ALA A 260 -9.46 2.64 1.95
CA ALA A 260 -9.92 2.08 3.22
C ALA A 260 -11.07 1.06 3.00
N GLY A 261 -11.99 1.34 2.08
CA GLY A 261 -13.06 0.38 1.70
C GLY A 261 -12.49 -0.92 1.13
N THR A 262 -11.53 -0.84 0.21
CA THR A 262 -10.85 -2.04 -0.32
C THR A 262 -9.98 -2.72 0.72
N GLY A 263 -9.29 -1.95 1.57
CA GLY A 263 -8.46 -2.46 2.66
C GLY A 263 -9.25 -3.22 3.73
N ALA A 264 -10.50 -2.82 3.99
CA ALA A 264 -11.38 -3.52 4.92
C ALA A 264 -11.66 -4.97 4.46
N ILE A 265 -11.75 -5.21 3.14
CA ILE A 265 -11.98 -6.56 2.60
C ILE A 265 -10.83 -7.48 3.00
N ILE A 266 -9.59 -7.07 2.75
CA ILE A 266 -8.40 -7.89 3.02
C ILE A 266 -8.24 -8.12 4.52
N ARG A 267 -8.40 -7.07 5.32
CA ARG A 267 -8.13 -7.10 6.76
C ARG A 267 -9.14 -7.92 7.56
N PHE A 268 -10.40 -7.91 7.15
CA PHE A 268 -11.46 -8.65 7.80
C PHE A 268 -11.86 -9.93 7.04
N ALA A 269 -11.11 -10.32 5.99
CA ALA A 269 -11.41 -11.51 5.21
C ALA A 269 -11.39 -12.78 6.05
N LEU A 270 -10.35 -12.99 6.88
CA LEU A 270 -10.23 -14.18 7.70
C LEU A 270 -11.37 -14.26 8.75
N PRO A 271 -11.61 -13.24 9.60
CA PRO A 271 -12.78 -13.23 10.50
C PRO A 271 -14.12 -13.42 9.76
N TYR A 272 -14.26 -12.88 8.54
CA TYR A 272 -15.47 -13.05 7.75
C TYR A 272 -15.67 -14.51 7.32
N LEU A 273 -14.63 -15.19 6.85
CA LEU A 273 -14.70 -16.60 6.47
C LEU A 273 -14.97 -17.51 7.67
N GLU A 274 -14.29 -17.28 8.79
CA GLU A 274 -14.42 -18.11 9.99
C GLU A 274 -15.74 -17.86 10.72
N ARG A 275 -16.08 -16.60 11.01
CA ARG A 275 -17.23 -16.26 11.88
C ARG A 275 -18.54 -16.09 11.10
N ALA A 276 -18.50 -15.34 9.98
CA ALA A 276 -19.73 -15.04 9.23
C ALA A 276 -20.12 -16.18 8.27
N MET A 277 -19.14 -16.92 7.72
CA MET A 277 -19.39 -18.09 6.85
C MET A 277 -19.30 -19.42 7.58
N GLY A 278 -18.89 -19.44 8.85
CA GLY A 278 -18.81 -20.65 9.68
C GLY A 278 -17.76 -21.67 9.23
N MET A 279 -16.69 -21.21 8.56
CA MET A 279 -15.63 -22.08 8.05
C MET A 279 -14.66 -22.47 9.16
N GLY A 280 -14.23 -23.73 9.22
CA GLY A 280 -13.08 -24.14 10.01
C GLY A 280 -11.78 -23.50 9.51
N GLN A 281 -10.75 -23.49 10.36
CA GLN A 281 -9.47 -22.84 10.12
C GLN A 281 -8.83 -23.23 8.76
N GLN A 282 -8.74 -24.53 8.48
CA GLN A 282 -8.12 -25.02 7.22
C GLN A 282 -8.89 -24.58 5.99
N GLN A 283 -10.23 -24.64 6.06
CA GLN A 283 -11.10 -24.21 4.98
C GLN A 283 -10.97 -22.69 4.75
N ALA A 284 -11.01 -21.88 5.80
CA ALA A 284 -10.83 -20.44 5.72
C ALA A 284 -9.46 -20.06 5.14
N GLY A 285 -8.38 -20.77 5.54
CA GLY A 285 -7.04 -20.60 4.98
C GLY A 285 -6.94 -20.89 3.48
N GLY A 286 -7.70 -21.83 2.97
CA GLY A 286 -7.82 -22.08 1.52
C GLY A 286 -8.65 -21.00 0.81
N PHE A 287 -9.83 -20.69 1.33
CA PHE A 287 -10.77 -19.73 0.72
C PHE A 287 -10.28 -18.28 0.72
N ILE A 288 -9.42 -17.87 1.67
CA ILE A 288 -8.88 -16.49 1.67
C ILE A 288 -8.09 -16.17 0.39
N ASN A 289 -7.39 -17.16 -0.17
CA ASN A 289 -6.68 -17.00 -1.44
C ASN A 289 -7.66 -16.89 -2.61
N ILE A 290 -8.75 -17.65 -2.60
CA ILE A 290 -9.81 -17.58 -3.62
C ILE A 290 -10.49 -16.21 -3.55
N ALA A 291 -10.81 -15.71 -2.35
CA ALA A 291 -11.40 -14.40 -2.15
C ALA A 291 -10.47 -13.27 -2.65
N LEU A 292 -9.16 -13.38 -2.40
CA LEU A 292 -8.18 -12.43 -2.92
C LEU A 292 -8.14 -12.45 -4.46
N ILE A 293 -8.11 -13.63 -5.07
CA ILE A 293 -8.12 -13.78 -6.53
C ILE A 293 -9.41 -13.22 -7.13
N ALA A 294 -10.56 -13.42 -6.46
CA ALA A 294 -11.85 -12.87 -6.88
C ALA A 294 -11.85 -11.33 -6.93
N VAL A 295 -11.02 -10.64 -6.14
CA VAL A 295 -10.84 -9.19 -6.23
C VAL A 295 -9.77 -8.82 -7.26
N VAL A 296 -8.60 -9.46 -7.19
CA VAL A 296 -7.39 -9.05 -7.94
C VAL A 296 -7.54 -9.28 -9.45
N VAL A 297 -8.13 -10.39 -9.88
CA VAL A 297 -8.28 -10.70 -11.31
C VAL A 297 -9.20 -9.70 -12.01
N PRO A 298 -10.43 -9.43 -11.51
CA PRO A 298 -11.26 -8.38 -12.10
C PRO A 298 -10.62 -6.99 -12.04
N THR A 299 -9.89 -6.67 -10.96
CA THR A 299 -9.11 -5.42 -10.88
C THR A 299 -8.15 -5.29 -12.07
N ALA A 300 -7.32 -6.30 -12.30
CA ALA A 300 -6.34 -6.30 -13.39
C ALA A 300 -7.01 -6.18 -14.78
N LEU A 301 -8.10 -6.90 -15.00
CA LEU A 301 -8.83 -6.92 -16.27
C LEU A 301 -9.51 -5.57 -16.59
N THR A 302 -9.89 -4.80 -15.56
CA THR A 302 -10.68 -3.56 -15.74
C THR A 302 -9.83 -2.30 -15.80
N VAL A 303 -8.55 -2.33 -15.41
CA VAL A 303 -7.65 -1.16 -15.45
C VAL A 303 -7.62 -0.51 -16.85
N LEU A 304 -7.30 -1.28 -17.89
CA LEU A 304 -7.16 -0.73 -19.26
C LEU A 304 -8.50 -0.27 -19.87
N PRO A 305 -9.60 -1.05 -19.79
CA PRO A 305 -10.89 -0.60 -20.27
C PRO A 305 -11.37 0.69 -19.56
N SER A 306 -11.17 0.78 -18.25
CA SER A 306 -11.59 1.96 -17.47
C SER A 306 -10.76 3.20 -17.78
N ALA A 307 -9.45 3.05 -18.05
CA ALA A 307 -8.61 4.15 -18.52
C ALA A 307 -9.17 4.73 -19.83
N ARG A 308 -9.46 3.88 -20.84
CA ARG A 308 -10.03 4.30 -22.11
C ARG A 308 -11.44 4.93 -21.96
N LEU A 309 -12.26 4.37 -21.06
CA LEU A 309 -13.58 4.94 -20.76
C LEU A 309 -13.45 6.33 -20.17
N SER A 310 -12.49 6.53 -19.23
CA SER A 310 -12.29 7.83 -18.58
C SER A 310 -11.80 8.92 -19.53
N ASP A 311 -11.13 8.56 -20.62
CA ASP A 311 -10.73 9.51 -21.67
C ASP A 311 -11.94 10.02 -22.48
N ARG A 312 -13.03 9.23 -22.55
CA ARG A 312 -14.26 9.58 -23.30
C ARG A 312 -15.31 10.31 -22.43
N VAL A 313 -15.55 9.80 -21.22
CA VAL A 313 -16.64 10.30 -20.35
C VAL A 313 -16.15 11.25 -19.26
N GLY A 314 -14.82 11.41 -19.14
CA GLY A 314 -14.17 12.18 -18.08
C GLY A 314 -13.77 11.33 -16.88
N ARG A 315 -12.83 11.87 -16.05
CA ARG A 315 -12.25 11.15 -14.91
C ARG A 315 -13.25 10.91 -13.78
N LYS A 316 -13.96 11.95 -13.35
CA LYS A 316 -14.88 11.89 -12.20
C LYS A 316 -16.03 10.88 -12.36
N PRO A 317 -16.75 10.81 -13.50
CA PRO A 317 -17.82 9.82 -13.67
C PRO A 317 -17.35 8.38 -13.49
N VAL A 318 -16.13 8.05 -13.95
CA VAL A 318 -15.56 6.70 -13.78
C VAL A 318 -15.24 6.41 -12.32
N ILE A 319 -14.69 7.39 -11.57
CA ILE A 319 -14.44 7.22 -10.13
C ILE A 319 -15.76 7.09 -9.35
N TYR A 320 -16.82 7.83 -9.70
CA TYR A 320 -18.15 7.62 -9.10
C TYR A 320 -18.70 6.22 -9.37
N GLY A 321 -18.55 5.72 -10.61
CA GLY A 321 -18.89 4.34 -10.95
C GLY A 321 -18.09 3.32 -10.13
N ALA A 322 -16.79 3.56 -9.94
CA ALA A 322 -15.92 2.73 -9.10
C ALA A 322 -16.40 2.70 -7.64
N CYS A 323 -16.74 3.87 -7.07
CA CYS A 323 -17.31 3.96 -5.72
C CYS A 323 -18.65 3.21 -5.61
N ALA A 324 -19.52 3.32 -6.61
CA ALA A 324 -20.82 2.63 -6.62
C ALA A 324 -20.65 1.10 -6.70
N LEU A 325 -19.74 0.61 -7.56
CA LEU A 325 -19.41 -0.81 -7.66
C LEU A 325 -18.76 -1.33 -6.36
N GLY A 326 -17.85 -0.55 -5.77
CA GLY A 326 -17.23 -0.87 -4.49
C GLY A 326 -18.27 -0.97 -3.36
N ALA A 327 -19.12 0.03 -3.22
CA ALA A 327 -20.18 0.06 -2.20
C ALA A 327 -21.20 -1.05 -2.40
N GLY A 328 -21.73 -1.20 -3.62
CA GLY A 328 -22.74 -2.22 -3.94
C GLY A 328 -22.21 -3.64 -3.78
N GLY A 329 -21.01 -3.91 -4.34
CA GLY A 329 -20.37 -5.23 -4.21
C GLY A 329 -20.09 -5.58 -2.74
N LEU A 330 -19.50 -4.65 -1.97
CA LEU A 330 -19.19 -4.91 -0.56
C LEU A 330 -20.46 -5.04 0.30
N ALA A 331 -21.55 -4.31 -0.01
CA ALA A 331 -22.83 -4.47 0.66
C ALA A 331 -23.41 -5.86 0.40
N VAL A 332 -23.39 -6.33 -0.85
CA VAL A 332 -23.82 -7.69 -1.20
C VAL A 332 -22.95 -8.72 -0.49
N ALA A 333 -21.63 -8.56 -0.45
CA ALA A 333 -20.74 -9.46 0.28
C ALA A 333 -21.07 -9.49 1.78
N ALA A 334 -21.28 -8.32 2.41
CA ALA A 334 -21.63 -8.22 3.84
C ALA A 334 -22.92 -8.95 4.18
N LEU A 335 -23.90 -8.93 3.28
CA LEU A 335 -25.23 -9.53 3.48
C LEU A 335 -25.35 -10.94 2.89
N SER A 336 -24.30 -11.47 2.28
CA SER A 336 -24.33 -12.78 1.62
C SER A 336 -24.63 -13.91 2.59
N PRO A 337 -25.55 -14.82 2.23
CA PRO A 337 -25.80 -16.03 2.98
C PRO A 337 -24.78 -17.14 2.66
N THR A 338 -24.13 -17.08 1.49
CA THR A 338 -23.21 -18.12 1.01
C THR A 338 -21.91 -17.51 0.50
N ILE A 339 -20.85 -18.31 0.50
CA ILE A 339 -19.53 -17.87 0.03
C ILE A 339 -19.54 -17.56 -1.48
N ASP A 340 -20.30 -18.29 -2.29
CA ASP A 340 -20.34 -18.11 -3.74
C ASP A 340 -20.87 -16.71 -4.11
N ILE A 341 -21.95 -16.26 -3.43
CA ILE A 341 -22.49 -14.92 -3.61
C ILE A 341 -21.47 -13.88 -3.16
N ALA A 342 -20.79 -14.12 -2.01
CA ALA A 342 -19.75 -13.23 -1.53
C ALA A 342 -18.59 -13.12 -2.53
N LEU A 343 -18.12 -14.21 -3.12
CA LEU A 343 -17.04 -14.20 -4.13
C LEU A 343 -17.43 -13.40 -5.38
N VAL A 344 -18.66 -13.59 -5.89
CA VAL A 344 -19.17 -12.79 -7.02
C VAL A 344 -19.25 -11.30 -6.65
N ALA A 345 -19.70 -10.99 -5.44
CA ALA A 345 -19.77 -9.63 -4.93
C ALA A 345 -18.38 -9.00 -4.79
N LEU A 346 -17.39 -9.76 -4.30
CA LEU A 346 -15.99 -9.32 -4.24
C LEU A 346 -15.38 -9.09 -5.64
N ALA A 347 -15.77 -9.88 -6.63
CA ALA A 347 -15.37 -9.64 -8.01
C ALA A 347 -15.91 -8.30 -8.55
N ILE A 348 -17.13 -7.92 -8.19
CA ILE A 348 -17.70 -6.60 -8.52
C ILE A 348 -16.89 -5.48 -7.84
N VAL A 349 -16.48 -5.65 -6.57
CA VAL A 349 -15.57 -4.70 -5.92
C VAL A 349 -14.24 -4.60 -6.67
N GLY A 350 -13.70 -5.74 -7.13
CA GLY A 350 -12.49 -5.79 -7.95
C GLY A 350 -12.61 -4.97 -9.24
N VAL A 351 -13.75 -5.05 -9.94
CA VAL A 351 -14.04 -4.20 -11.11
C VAL A 351 -13.97 -2.71 -10.74
N GLY A 352 -14.60 -2.32 -9.62
CA GLY A 352 -14.54 -0.95 -9.11
C GLY A 352 -13.11 -0.52 -8.75
N ALA A 353 -12.35 -1.40 -8.08
CA ALA A 353 -10.96 -1.14 -7.71
C ALA A 353 -10.07 -0.90 -8.94
N GLY A 354 -10.21 -1.71 -10.01
CA GLY A 354 -9.47 -1.52 -11.26
C GLY A 354 -9.82 -0.21 -11.95
N ALA A 355 -11.10 0.17 -11.97
CA ALA A 355 -11.55 1.45 -12.51
C ALA A 355 -10.98 2.63 -11.72
N PHE A 356 -10.96 2.55 -10.39
CA PHE A 356 -10.37 3.56 -9.53
C PHE A 356 -8.86 3.71 -9.78
N LEU A 357 -8.11 2.60 -9.71
CA LEU A 357 -6.65 2.61 -9.90
C LEU A 357 -6.22 3.21 -11.23
N ALA A 358 -6.97 2.91 -12.31
CA ALA A 358 -6.69 3.44 -13.64
C ALA A 358 -6.83 4.96 -13.71
N VAL A 359 -7.81 5.54 -13.00
CA VAL A 359 -8.27 6.91 -13.20
C VAL A 359 -7.78 7.87 -12.10
N ASP A 360 -7.59 7.38 -10.88
CA ASP A 360 -7.14 8.17 -9.74
C ASP A 360 -5.77 8.82 -10.00
N TRP A 361 -4.79 8.04 -10.47
CA TRP A 361 -3.48 8.56 -10.86
C TRP A 361 -3.55 9.56 -12.02
N ALA A 362 -4.40 9.29 -13.01
CA ALA A 362 -4.58 10.20 -14.14
C ALA A 362 -5.18 11.54 -13.67
N LEU A 363 -6.25 11.50 -12.84
CA LEU A 363 -6.83 12.72 -12.27
C LEU A 363 -5.84 13.47 -11.38
N MET A 364 -5.04 12.73 -10.58
CA MET A 364 -4.00 13.33 -9.76
C MET A 364 -2.99 14.10 -10.62
N THR A 365 -2.51 13.51 -11.72
CA THR A 365 -1.54 14.16 -12.62
C THR A 365 -2.14 15.33 -13.41
N ASP A 366 -3.45 15.33 -13.66
CA ASP A 366 -4.15 16.41 -14.35
C ASP A 366 -4.25 17.68 -13.47
N ILE A 367 -4.41 17.54 -12.14
CA ILE A 367 -4.61 18.66 -11.20
C ILE A 367 -3.33 19.15 -10.51
N ILE A 368 -2.23 18.39 -10.53
CA ILE A 368 -0.96 18.76 -9.89
C ILE A 368 -0.13 19.65 -10.81
N PRO A 369 0.51 20.73 -10.28
CA PRO A 369 1.45 21.55 -11.04
C PRO A 369 2.68 20.73 -11.46
N LYS A 370 3.03 20.76 -12.76
CA LYS A 370 4.13 19.98 -13.34
C LYS A 370 5.48 20.22 -12.68
N ALA A 371 5.75 21.46 -12.25
CA ALA A 371 7.03 21.85 -11.63
C ALA A 371 7.27 21.22 -10.25
N THR A 372 6.22 20.75 -9.54
CA THR A 372 6.30 20.26 -8.15
C THR A 372 5.71 18.85 -7.99
N THR A 373 5.54 18.11 -9.08
CA THR A 373 4.87 16.80 -9.14
C THR A 373 5.38 15.80 -8.08
N GLY A 374 6.71 15.68 -7.92
CA GLY A 374 7.29 14.72 -6.97
C GLY A 374 6.85 14.94 -5.51
N ARG A 375 6.73 16.21 -5.09
CA ARG A 375 6.31 16.59 -3.75
C ARG A 375 4.83 16.28 -3.51
N PHE A 376 3.96 16.62 -4.47
CA PHE A 376 2.54 16.28 -4.41
C PHE A 376 2.31 14.76 -4.38
N MET A 377 3.04 14.00 -5.19
CA MET A 377 2.99 12.54 -5.19
C MET A 377 3.42 11.95 -3.84
N GLY A 378 4.49 12.48 -3.22
CA GLY A 378 4.91 12.10 -1.87
C GLY A 378 3.81 12.29 -0.83
N ILE A 379 3.14 13.46 -0.84
CA ILE A 379 2.05 13.76 0.09
C ILE A 379 0.80 12.93 -0.24
N SER A 380 0.52 12.61 -1.51
CA SER A 380 -0.60 11.73 -1.87
C SER A 380 -0.48 10.32 -1.28
N ASN A 381 0.76 9.86 -1.03
CA ASN A 381 1.00 8.58 -0.36
C ASN A 381 0.54 8.55 1.10
N VAL A 382 0.37 9.72 1.75
CA VAL A 382 -0.25 9.81 3.07
C VAL A 382 -1.67 9.23 3.04
N GLY A 383 -2.47 9.58 2.02
CA GLY A 383 -3.80 9.02 1.84
C GLY A 383 -3.78 7.49 1.67
N THR A 384 -2.80 6.97 0.94
CA THR A 384 -2.63 5.51 0.76
C THR A 384 -2.21 4.83 2.06
N ALA A 385 -1.24 5.38 2.78
CA ALA A 385 -0.73 4.82 4.02
C ALA A 385 -1.76 4.82 5.16
N MET A 386 -2.60 5.86 5.22
CA MET A 386 -3.65 6.00 6.24
C MET A 386 -4.86 5.08 6.01
N ALA A 387 -5.04 4.57 4.79
CA ALA A 387 -6.25 3.81 4.42
C ALA A 387 -6.41 2.53 5.27
N GLY A 388 -5.35 1.72 5.41
CA GLY A 388 -5.36 0.51 6.23
C GLY A 388 -5.68 0.78 7.73
N PRO A 389 -4.95 1.71 8.38
CA PRO A 389 -5.24 2.12 9.75
C PRO A 389 -6.66 2.65 9.97
N VAL A 390 -7.20 3.45 9.03
CA VAL A 390 -8.59 3.94 9.11
C VAL A 390 -9.58 2.80 9.00
N ALA A 391 -9.36 1.85 8.08
CA ALA A 391 -10.19 0.65 7.96
C ALA A 391 -10.14 -0.20 9.23
N ALA A 392 -8.95 -0.43 9.80
CA ALA A 392 -8.78 -1.19 11.03
C ALA A 392 -9.46 -0.50 12.23
N LEU A 393 -9.31 0.82 12.36
CA LEU A 393 -9.89 1.57 13.46
C LEU A 393 -11.41 1.54 13.43
N LEU A 394 -12.01 2.03 12.34
CA LEU A 394 -13.46 2.19 12.28
C LEU A 394 -14.17 0.85 12.04
N GLY A 395 -13.66 0.01 11.15
CA GLY A 395 -14.19 -1.33 10.91
C GLY A 395 -13.97 -2.25 12.09
N GLY A 396 -12.77 -2.22 12.70
CA GLY A 396 -12.42 -3.06 13.85
C GLY A 396 -13.21 -2.73 15.09
N LEU A 397 -13.32 -1.44 15.48
CA LEU A 397 -14.14 -1.03 16.62
C LEU A 397 -15.61 -1.39 16.42
N THR A 398 -16.14 -1.25 15.21
CA THR A 398 -17.53 -1.66 14.91
C THR A 398 -17.67 -3.18 15.02
N MET A 399 -16.70 -3.93 14.51
CA MET A 399 -16.66 -5.39 14.63
C MET A 399 -16.69 -5.83 16.11
N ASP A 400 -15.88 -5.22 16.96
CA ASP A 400 -15.80 -5.56 18.39
C ASP A 400 -17.09 -5.23 19.14
N VAL A 401 -17.72 -4.08 18.83
CA VAL A 401 -19.01 -3.72 19.44
C VAL A 401 -20.08 -4.74 19.10
N VAL A 402 -20.16 -5.16 17.83
CA VAL A 402 -21.15 -6.17 17.41
C VAL A 402 -20.81 -7.56 17.94
N ALA A 403 -19.52 -7.91 18.05
CA ALA A 403 -19.07 -9.22 18.56
C ALA A 403 -19.55 -9.52 19.98
N ARG A 404 -19.82 -8.49 20.79
CA ARG A 404 -20.37 -8.64 22.15
C ARG A 404 -21.79 -9.19 22.17
N THR A 405 -22.53 -9.04 21.10
CA THR A 405 -23.92 -9.49 20.98
C THR A 405 -24.08 -10.61 19.95
N ASP A 406 -23.37 -10.54 18.85
CA ASP A 406 -23.39 -11.51 17.76
C ASP A 406 -22.00 -11.61 17.10
N LEU A 407 -21.25 -12.64 17.47
CA LEU A 407 -19.92 -12.87 16.95
C LEU A 407 -19.92 -13.18 15.43
N ALA A 408 -20.97 -13.87 14.95
CA ALA A 408 -21.08 -14.21 13.52
C ALA A 408 -21.42 -12.99 12.65
N ALA A 409 -22.19 -12.04 13.17
CA ALA A 409 -22.51 -10.80 12.45
C ALA A 409 -21.35 -9.77 12.48
N SER A 410 -20.41 -9.92 13.41
CA SER A 410 -19.38 -8.91 13.66
C SER A 410 -18.51 -8.55 12.43
N PRO A 411 -17.99 -9.49 11.60
CA PRO A 411 -17.22 -9.13 10.42
C PRO A 411 -18.09 -8.51 9.31
N ARG A 412 -19.38 -8.86 9.26
CA ARG A 412 -20.34 -8.24 8.34
C ARG A 412 -20.51 -6.76 8.63
N ALA A 413 -20.53 -6.38 9.92
CA ALA A 413 -20.57 -4.98 10.34
C ALA A 413 -19.31 -4.20 9.91
N ALA A 414 -18.13 -4.80 10.01
CA ALA A 414 -16.89 -4.20 9.49
C ALA A 414 -16.93 -3.97 7.96
N TYR A 415 -17.52 -4.89 7.20
CA TYR A 415 -17.73 -4.71 5.76
C TYR A 415 -18.73 -3.59 5.46
N LEU A 416 -19.79 -3.43 6.27
CA LEU A 416 -20.75 -2.31 6.12
C LEU A 416 -20.07 -0.95 6.39
N VAL A 417 -19.10 -0.89 7.31
CA VAL A 417 -18.24 0.31 7.46
C VAL A 417 -17.43 0.55 6.18
N GLY A 418 -16.91 -0.50 5.54
CA GLY A 418 -16.26 -0.41 4.23
C GLY A 418 -17.18 0.16 3.14
N VAL A 419 -18.47 -0.18 3.15
CA VAL A 419 -19.49 0.41 2.26
C VAL A 419 -19.57 1.92 2.49
N LEU A 420 -19.64 2.37 3.75
CA LEU A 420 -19.66 3.79 4.10
C LEU A 420 -18.40 4.51 3.59
N PHE A 421 -17.24 3.86 3.60
CA PHE A 421 -16.01 4.44 3.08
C PHE A 421 -16.11 4.74 1.58
N PHE A 422 -16.66 3.84 0.76
CA PHE A 422 -16.88 4.11 -0.66
C PHE A 422 -17.87 5.26 -0.88
N VAL A 423 -18.91 5.36 -0.07
CA VAL A 423 -19.88 6.48 -0.13
C VAL A 423 -19.19 7.79 0.25
N ILE A 424 -18.39 7.82 1.33
CA ILE A 424 -17.63 8.99 1.74
C ILE A 424 -16.64 9.39 0.64
N ALA A 425 -15.94 8.44 0.02
CA ALA A 425 -15.03 8.69 -1.10
C ALA A 425 -15.74 9.41 -2.25
N ALA A 426 -16.94 8.97 -2.62
CA ALA A 426 -17.75 9.62 -3.65
C ALA A 426 -18.15 11.05 -3.24
N ILE A 427 -18.54 11.27 -1.98
CA ILE A 427 -18.91 12.60 -1.48
C ILE A 427 -17.71 13.56 -1.54
N LEU A 428 -16.53 13.09 -1.07
CA LEU A 428 -15.30 13.89 -1.04
C LEU A 428 -14.74 14.20 -2.45
N LEU A 429 -15.14 13.45 -3.45
CA LEU A 429 -14.79 13.73 -4.84
C LEU A 429 -15.57 14.92 -5.43
N ARG A 430 -16.73 15.31 -4.85
CA ARG A 430 -17.58 16.38 -5.40
C ARG A 430 -16.85 17.70 -5.61
N PRO A 431 -16.10 18.24 -4.62
CA PRO A 431 -15.43 19.54 -4.73
C PRO A 431 -14.15 19.50 -5.58
N VAL A 432 -13.71 18.34 -6.07
CA VAL A 432 -12.52 18.24 -6.92
C VAL A 432 -12.83 18.82 -8.29
N ASP A 433 -12.05 19.81 -8.72
CA ASP A 433 -12.09 20.35 -10.08
C ASP A 433 -11.18 19.49 -10.98
N PRO A 434 -11.75 18.81 -12.00
CA PRO A 434 -11.00 17.93 -12.89
C PRO A 434 -10.28 18.68 -14.02
N THR A 435 -10.38 20.02 -14.09
CA THR A 435 -9.77 20.79 -15.18
C THR A 435 -8.27 20.63 -15.16
N ARG A 436 -7.74 20.22 -16.33
CA ARG A 436 -6.30 20.10 -16.54
C ARG A 436 -5.65 21.46 -16.42
N ARG A 437 -4.69 21.60 -15.50
CA ARG A 437 -3.84 22.80 -15.44
C ARG A 437 -2.75 22.68 -16.50
N ASP A 438 -3.04 23.09 -17.71
CA ASP A 438 -2.01 23.33 -18.72
C ASP A 438 -1.17 24.49 -18.24
N GLY A 439 0.13 24.21 -17.99
CA GLY A 439 1.08 25.02 -17.25
C GLY A 439 0.94 26.53 -17.38
N ASP A 440 1.07 27.21 -16.25
CA ASP A 440 1.50 28.60 -16.12
C ASP A 440 2.94 28.77 -16.70
N VAL A 441 3.08 28.72 -18.00
CA VAL A 441 4.30 29.09 -18.75
C VAL A 441 4.15 30.51 -19.30
N GLY A 442 3.20 31.30 -18.82
CA GLY A 442 2.87 32.59 -19.39
C GLY A 442 2.85 33.81 -18.46
N ALA A 443 3.12 33.69 -17.17
CA ALA A 443 2.96 34.80 -16.20
C ALA A 443 4.27 35.26 -15.53
N ALA A 444 5.43 35.18 -16.22
CA ALA A 444 6.69 35.76 -15.77
C ALA A 444 7.39 36.57 -16.86
N SER A 445 6.63 37.21 -17.73
CA SER A 445 7.15 38.25 -18.68
C SER A 445 6.09 39.32 -18.88
N GLY A 446 6.00 40.22 -17.91
CA GLY A 446 5.26 41.43 -17.93
C GLY A 446 5.76 42.35 -16.82
#